data_df4ffbb7f25e397ff94685ec62dc28e2
#
_entry.id   df4ffbb7f25e397ff94685ec62dc28e2
#
_cell.length_a   1.000
_cell.length_b   1.000
_cell.length_c   1.000
_cell.angle_alpha   90.00
_cell.angle_beta   90.00
_cell.angle_gamma   90.00
#
_symmetry.space_group_name_H-M   'P 1'
#
loop_
_entity.id
_entity.type
_entity.pdbx_description
1 polymer ?
#
loop_
_entity_poly.entity_id
_entity_poly.type
_entity_poly.pdbx_seq_one_letter_code
_entity_poly.pdbx_strand_id
1 'polypeptide(L)'
;RKVTFPMEQKNEYKLYKRRWVVLLSFVCVNAVMQYGWAFFSSIVTDAWHFYGFQDAASGEAAISALTMIIMGCMIVFSIPASWVFEKIGWYKTVSIAGIVLMVFTLLRGFIGGSSYTALVITTTGIAVTQPFIINAFGMISALWFPPAERGIANGWGMISTYLGVVMAQFGVPWLMSTFGLDIPGALKVFGFLSIPMILWFILFAREKPPTPPADEDLIERVSFADGMKQLAKNKKFIYALLVFWLLQGVYFTLTTLMEPILQFFNGGSMDSLFIGTLGTILTVTGVIT
;
A
#
# COMPACT_ATOMS: atom_id res chain seq x y z
N ARG A 1 25.84 -54.76 16.01
CA ARG A 1 25.60 -53.97 14.80
C ARG A 1 25.42 -52.51 15.24
N LYS A 2 26.41 -51.68 14.94
CA LYS A 2 26.32 -50.22 15.13
C LYS A 2 25.35 -49.68 14.07
N VAL A 3 24.23 -49.14 14.48
CA VAL A 3 23.31 -48.37 13.61
C VAL A 3 23.99 -47.02 13.37
N THR A 4 24.60 -46.89 12.22
CA THR A 4 25.05 -45.57 11.70
C THR A 4 23.81 -44.85 11.19
N PHE A 5 23.35 -43.84 11.92
CA PHE A 5 22.39 -42.88 11.42
C PHE A 5 23.04 -42.11 10.26
N PRO A 6 22.35 -41.94 9.11
CA PRO A 6 22.87 -41.07 8.06
C PRO A 6 23.09 -39.68 8.64
N MET A 7 24.29 -39.11 8.43
CA MET A 7 24.56 -37.74 8.79
C MET A 7 23.56 -36.85 8.05
N GLU A 8 22.71 -36.20 8.78
CA GLU A 8 21.86 -35.10 8.29
C GLU A 8 22.75 -34.13 7.48
N GLN A 9 22.50 -34.03 6.19
CA GLN A 9 23.13 -33.01 5.37
C GLN A 9 22.69 -31.66 5.95
N LYS A 10 23.60 -31.02 6.69
CA LYS A 10 23.44 -29.69 7.22
C LYS A 10 23.34 -28.76 6.00
N ASN A 11 22.11 -28.44 5.56
CA ASN A 11 21.90 -27.48 4.52
C ASN A 11 22.57 -26.17 4.94
N GLU A 12 23.63 -25.75 4.27
CA GLU A 12 24.27 -24.48 4.50
C GLU A 12 23.32 -23.36 4.06
N TYR A 13 22.65 -22.74 5.02
CA TYR A 13 21.80 -21.58 4.77
C TYR A 13 22.67 -20.37 4.45
N LYS A 14 22.49 -19.79 3.27
CA LYS A 14 23.23 -18.61 2.85
C LYS A 14 22.29 -17.40 2.81
N LEU A 15 22.61 -16.41 3.66
CA LEU A 15 21.86 -15.15 3.69
C LEU A 15 22.43 -14.17 2.65
N TYR A 16 21.65 -13.84 1.64
CA TYR A 16 22.05 -12.90 0.59
C TYR A 16 21.72 -11.47 0.98
N LYS A 17 22.67 -10.54 0.84
CA LYS A 17 22.42 -9.09 1.04
C LYS A 17 21.37 -8.56 0.08
N ARG A 18 21.17 -9.22 -1.06
CA ARG A 18 20.12 -8.90 -2.04
C ARG A 18 18.69 -8.90 -1.45
N ARG A 19 18.43 -9.63 -0.34
CA ARG A 19 17.13 -9.61 0.35
C ARG A 19 16.66 -8.20 0.68
N TRP A 20 17.58 -7.31 1.10
CA TRP A 20 17.27 -5.92 1.40
C TRP A 20 16.94 -5.10 0.15
N VAL A 21 17.60 -5.38 -0.97
CA VAL A 21 17.31 -4.73 -2.26
C VAL A 21 15.89 -5.12 -2.73
N VAL A 22 15.53 -6.40 -2.61
CA VAL A 22 14.19 -6.89 -2.94
C VAL A 22 13.14 -6.24 -2.05
N LEU A 23 13.39 -6.17 -0.74
CA LEU A 23 12.47 -5.54 0.21
C LEU A 23 12.31 -4.03 -0.08
N LEU A 24 13.41 -3.29 -0.27
CA LEU A 24 13.37 -1.85 -0.57
C LEU A 24 12.69 -1.57 -1.91
N SER A 25 12.90 -2.42 -2.92
CA SER A 25 12.20 -2.25 -4.20
C SER A 25 10.69 -2.47 -4.04
N PHE A 26 10.27 -3.40 -3.19
CA PHE A 26 8.86 -3.58 -2.85
C PHE A 26 8.30 -2.38 -2.07
N VAL A 27 9.07 -1.84 -1.11
CA VAL A 27 8.73 -0.60 -0.38
C VAL A 27 8.37 0.52 -1.35
N CYS A 28 9.15 0.68 -2.43
CA CYS A 28 8.87 1.69 -3.46
C CYS A 28 7.52 1.46 -4.14
N VAL A 29 7.22 0.23 -4.59
CA VAL A 29 5.94 -0.08 -5.27
C VAL A 29 4.76 0.13 -4.34
N ASN A 30 4.87 -0.33 -3.09
CA ASN A 30 3.79 -0.14 -2.11
C ASN A 30 3.60 1.33 -1.75
N ALA A 31 4.67 2.11 -1.62
CA ALA A 31 4.58 3.56 -1.41
C ALA A 31 3.85 4.26 -2.57
N VAL A 32 4.12 3.85 -3.84
CA VAL A 32 3.36 4.34 -5.02
C VAL A 32 1.87 4.07 -4.87
N MET A 33 1.50 2.85 -4.46
CA MET A 33 0.10 2.50 -4.25
C MET A 33 -0.55 3.35 -3.17
N GLN A 34 0.13 3.55 -2.04
CA GLN A 34 -0.40 4.26 -0.89
C GLN A 34 -0.52 5.77 -1.12
N TYR A 35 0.42 6.40 -1.83
CA TYR A 35 0.23 7.81 -2.17
C TYR A 35 -0.94 7.99 -3.17
N GLY A 36 -1.16 7.03 -4.06
CA GLY A 36 -2.33 7.02 -4.94
C GLY A 36 -3.64 6.98 -4.18
N TRP A 37 -3.69 6.22 -3.07
CA TRP A 37 -4.83 6.13 -2.16
C TRP A 37 -5.06 7.43 -1.39
N ALA A 38 -4.02 8.00 -0.78
CA ALA A 38 -4.14 9.15 0.11
C ALA A 38 -4.05 10.51 -0.60
N PHE A 39 -3.94 10.55 -1.94
CA PHE A 39 -3.64 11.75 -2.72
C PHE A 39 -4.52 12.97 -2.37
N PHE A 40 -5.80 12.76 -2.16
CA PHE A 40 -6.76 13.84 -1.89
C PHE A 40 -7.00 14.12 -0.41
N SER A 41 -6.38 13.37 0.51
CA SER A 41 -6.70 13.43 1.94
C SER A 41 -6.49 14.80 2.61
N SER A 42 -5.62 15.63 2.07
CA SER A 42 -5.31 16.97 2.59
C SER A 42 -5.73 18.12 1.66
N ILE A 43 -6.39 17.80 0.55
CA ILE A 43 -6.84 18.77 -0.46
C ILE A 43 -8.27 18.47 -0.92
N VAL A 44 -9.12 17.95 -0.05
CA VAL A 44 -10.50 17.55 -0.37
C VAL A 44 -11.28 18.76 -0.89
N THR A 45 -11.16 19.89 -0.20
CA THR A 45 -11.85 21.14 -0.56
C THR A 45 -11.37 21.70 -1.90
N ASP A 46 -10.05 21.79 -2.09
CA ASP A 46 -9.48 22.24 -3.36
C ASP A 46 -9.94 21.31 -4.51
N ALA A 47 -10.01 19.99 -4.24
CA ALA A 47 -10.38 19.02 -5.25
C ALA A 47 -11.85 19.12 -5.66
N TRP A 48 -12.81 19.18 -4.72
CA TRP A 48 -14.20 19.24 -5.12
C TRP A 48 -14.56 20.57 -5.81
N HIS A 49 -13.94 21.69 -5.39
CA HIS A 49 -14.04 22.96 -6.12
C HIS A 49 -13.50 22.84 -7.54
N PHE A 50 -12.31 22.23 -7.69
CA PHE A 50 -11.70 22.02 -9.01
C PHE A 50 -12.59 21.20 -9.96
N TYR A 51 -13.25 20.15 -9.45
CA TYR A 51 -14.16 19.32 -10.27
C TYR A 51 -15.57 19.91 -10.43
N GLY A 52 -15.84 21.11 -9.90
CA GLY A 52 -17.06 21.88 -10.15
C GLY A 52 -18.28 21.44 -9.33
N PHE A 53 -18.08 20.83 -8.18
CA PHE A 53 -19.18 20.56 -7.24
C PHE A 53 -19.68 21.88 -6.63
N GLN A 54 -21.01 22.01 -6.45
CA GLN A 54 -21.62 23.27 -6.05
C GLN A 54 -21.78 23.42 -4.52
N ASP A 55 -21.76 22.32 -3.79
CA ASP A 55 -21.90 22.31 -2.34
C ASP A 55 -20.89 21.37 -1.67
N ALA A 56 -20.51 21.70 -0.45
CA ALA A 56 -19.49 20.99 0.32
C ALA A 56 -19.91 19.51 0.57
N ALA A 57 -21.17 19.26 0.89
CA ALA A 57 -21.61 17.91 1.25
C ALA A 57 -21.49 16.93 0.08
N SER A 58 -21.93 17.33 -1.13
CA SER A 58 -21.78 16.50 -2.34
C SER A 58 -20.34 16.40 -2.79
N GLY A 59 -19.56 17.49 -2.68
CA GLY A 59 -18.16 17.56 -3.07
C GLY A 59 -17.26 16.69 -2.21
N GLU A 60 -17.33 16.83 -0.90
CA GLU A 60 -16.59 16.02 0.07
C GLU A 60 -16.95 14.52 -0.06
N ALA A 61 -18.25 14.21 -0.22
CA ALA A 61 -18.68 12.84 -0.44
C ALA A 61 -18.10 12.26 -1.74
N ALA A 62 -18.07 13.03 -2.83
CA ALA A 62 -17.51 12.61 -4.10
C ALA A 62 -16.00 12.34 -4.00
N ILE A 63 -15.23 13.25 -3.39
CA ILE A 63 -13.77 13.05 -3.24
C ILE A 63 -13.47 11.90 -2.29
N SER A 64 -14.20 11.77 -1.18
CA SER A 64 -14.04 10.65 -0.24
C SER A 64 -14.44 9.31 -0.88
N ALA A 65 -15.39 9.28 -1.82
CA ALA A 65 -15.77 8.08 -2.55
C ALA A 65 -14.60 7.45 -3.34
N LEU A 66 -13.61 8.24 -3.75
CA LEU A 66 -12.39 7.71 -4.40
C LEU A 66 -11.63 6.76 -3.48
N THR A 67 -11.53 7.10 -2.21
CA THR A 67 -10.92 6.24 -1.18
C THR A 67 -11.78 5.00 -0.93
N MET A 68 -13.11 5.14 -0.91
CA MET A 68 -14.04 4.02 -0.75
C MET A 68 -13.96 3.02 -1.93
N ILE A 69 -13.78 3.50 -3.15
CA ILE A 69 -13.55 2.64 -4.33
C ILE A 69 -12.32 1.76 -4.12
N ILE A 70 -11.23 2.34 -3.63
CA ILE A 70 -9.98 1.62 -3.38
C ILE A 70 -10.18 0.56 -2.29
N MET A 71 -10.85 0.91 -1.19
CA MET A 71 -11.18 -0.05 -0.12
C MET A 71 -12.12 -1.16 -0.60
N GLY A 72 -13.12 -0.82 -1.40
CA GLY A 72 -14.04 -1.79 -2.01
C GLY A 72 -13.31 -2.79 -2.91
N CYS A 73 -12.42 -2.32 -3.77
CA CYS A 73 -11.58 -3.18 -4.60
C CYS A 73 -10.67 -4.09 -3.76
N MET A 74 -10.14 -3.61 -2.65
CA MET A 74 -9.36 -4.43 -1.73
C MET A 74 -10.15 -5.64 -1.22
N ILE A 75 -11.40 -5.44 -0.82
CA ILE A 75 -12.28 -6.51 -0.34
C ILE A 75 -12.57 -7.51 -1.46
N VAL A 76 -13.00 -7.02 -2.64
CA VAL A 76 -13.42 -7.86 -3.77
C VAL A 76 -12.26 -8.67 -4.35
N PHE A 77 -11.09 -8.06 -4.53
CA PHE A 77 -9.97 -8.67 -5.24
C PHE A 77 -8.95 -9.37 -4.33
N SER A 78 -9.07 -9.33 -3.00
CA SER A 78 -8.11 -10.01 -2.09
C SER A 78 -8.10 -11.54 -2.29
N ILE A 79 -9.27 -12.16 -2.47
CA ILE A 79 -9.35 -13.61 -2.73
C ILE A 79 -8.79 -13.97 -4.11
N PRO A 80 -9.20 -13.30 -5.21
CA PRO A 80 -8.56 -13.48 -6.53
C PRO A 80 -7.05 -13.25 -6.51
N ALA A 81 -6.56 -12.25 -5.77
CA ALA A 81 -5.12 -11.99 -5.65
C ALA A 81 -4.37 -13.18 -5.03
N SER A 82 -4.89 -13.76 -3.95
CA SER A 82 -4.29 -14.94 -3.31
C SER A 82 -4.15 -16.12 -4.30
N TRP A 83 -5.17 -16.35 -5.11
CA TRP A 83 -5.14 -17.39 -6.14
C TRP A 83 -4.11 -17.10 -7.26
N VAL A 84 -3.96 -15.84 -7.65
CA VAL A 84 -2.95 -15.43 -8.64
C VAL A 84 -1.54 -15.62 -8.07
N PHE A 85 -1.31 -15.28 -6.78
CA PHE A 85 -0.03 -15.54 -6.12
C PHE A 85 0.36 -17.02 -6.12
N GLU A 86 -0.60 -17.92 -5.88
CA GLU A 86 -0.36 -19.37 -5.93
C GLU A 86 0.01 -19.84 -7.33
N LYS A 87 -0.61 -19.28 -8.39
CA LYS A 87 -0.39 -19.72 -9.78
C LYS A 87 0.89 -19.21 -10.42
N ILE A 88 1.19 -17.92 -10.28
CA ILE A 88 2.28 -17.29 -11.03
C ILE A 88 3.40 -16.75 -10.15
N GLY A 89 3.24 -16.83 -8.81
CA GLY A 89 4.19 -16.34 -7.82
C GLY A 89 4.04 -14.85 -7.54
N TRP A 90 4.67 -14.40 -6.46
CA TRP A 90 4.52 -13.04 -5.98
C TRP A 90 5.23 -12.01 -6.86
N TYR A 91 6.45 -12.32 -7.36
CA TYR A 91 7.22 -11.37 -8.16
C TYR A 91 6.52 -11.01 -9.46
N LYS A 92 6.00 -12.00 -10.18
CA LYS A 92 5.27 -11.78 -11.43
C LYS A 92 3.95 -11.03 -11.17
N THR A 93 3.24 -11.41 -10.12
CA THR A 93 1.97 -10.78 -9.73
C THR A 93 2.19 -9.30 -9.43
N VAL A 94 3.16 -8.97 -8.55
CA VAL A 94 3.46 -7.56 -8.21
C VAL A 94 4.02 -6.80 -9.39
N SER A 95 4.81 -7.45 -10.28
CA SER A 95 5.33 -6.78 -11.49
C SER A 95 4.21 -6.38 -12.44
N ILE A 96 3.26 -7.28 -12.71
CA ILE A 96 2.09 -6.99 -13.56
C ILE A 96 1.22 -5.91 -12.90
N ALA A 97 0.89 -6.08 -11.63
CA ALA A 97 0.11 -5.09 -10.88
C ALA A 97 0.82 -3.72 -10.83
N GLY A 98 2.15 -3.69 -10.66
CA GLY A 98 2.95 -2.49 -10.69
C GLY A 98 2.92 -1.77 -12.05
N ILE A 99 3.02 -2.51 -13.15
CA ILE A 99 2.88 -1.92 -14.50
C ILE A 99 1.48 -1.32 -14.68
N VAL A 100 0.43 -2.02 -14.28
CA VAL A 100 -0.95 -1.52 -14.34
C VAL A 100 -1.10 -0.29 -13.45
N LEU A 101 -0.57 -0.32 -12.22
CA LEU A 101 -0.53 0.82 -11.32
C LEU A 101 0.15 2.04 -11.96
N MET A 102 1.33 1.86 -12.55
CA MET A 102 2.08 2.91 -13.24
C MET A 102 1.27 3.54 -14.39
N VAL A 103 0.68 2.69 -15.23
CA VAL A 103 -0.14 3.15 -16.37
C VAL A 103 -1.33 3.97 -15.87
N PHE A 104 -2.10 3.47 -14.90
CA PHE A 104 -3.26 4.21 -14.41
C PHE A 104 -2.90 5.44 -13.56
N THR A 105 -1.75 5.45 -12.88
CA THR A 105 -1.25 6.65 -12.18
C THR A 105 -0.84 7.73 -13.18
N LEU A 106 -0.18 7.35 -14.28
CA LEU A 106 0.12 8.28 -15.39
C LEU A 106 -1.16 8.78 -16.06
N LEU A 107 -2.07 7.88 -16.43
CA LEU A 107 -3.36 8.27 -17.01
C LEU A 107 -4.11 9.22 -16.09
N ARG A 108 -4.13 8.98 -14.77
CA ARG A 108 -4.71 9.88 -13.79
C ARG A 108 -4.08 11.28 -13.84
N GLY A 109 -2.76 11.38 -14.06
CA GLY A 109 -2.07 12.65 -14.24
C GLY A 109 -2.45 13.40 -15.54
N PHE A 110 -2.73 12.68 -16.63
CA PHE A 110 -3.03 13.29 -17.92
C PHE A 110 -4.52 13.55 -18.15
N ILE A 111 -5.38 12.60 -17.82
CA ILE A 111 -6.82 12.68 -18.10
C ILE A 111 -7.67 12.83 -16.84
N GLY A 112 -7.18 12.43 -15.64
CA GLY A 112 -7.93 12.55 -14.38
C GLY A 112 -8.27 13.98 -14.01
N GLY A 113 -7.46 14.96 -14.45
CA GLY A 113 -7.74 16.39 -14.29
C GLY A 113 -8.80 16.95 -15.26
N SER A 114 -9.25 16.20 -16.26
CA SER A 114 -10.23 16.70 -17.24
C SER A 114 -11.68 16.65 -16.73
N SER A 115 -12.01 15.68 -15.90
CA SER A 115 -13.35 15.51 -15.31
C SER A 115 -13.32 14.56 -14.12
N TYR A 116 -14.30 14.70 -13.24
CA TYR A 116 -14.47 13.77 -12.11
C TYR A 116 -14.67 12.31 -12.58
N THR A 117 -15.40 12.08 -13.67
CA THR A 117 -15.58 10.73 -14.25
C THR A 117 -14.26 10.11 -14.68
N ALA A 118 -13.40 10.87 -15.36
CA ALA A 118 -12.07 10.39 -15.75
C ALA A 118 -11.19 10.09 -14.52
N LEU A 119 -11.31 10.90 -13.47
CA LEU A 119 -10.66 10.65 -12.19
C LEU A 119 -11.13 9.34 -11.54
N VAL A 120 -12.45 9.08 -11.51
CA VAL A 120 -13.03 7.83 -10.96
C VAL A 120 -12.53 6.61 -11.75
N ILE A 121 -12.55 6.66 -13.09
CA ILE A 121 -12.08 5.55 -13.94
C ILE A 121 -10.61 5.24 -13.67
N THR A 122 -9.76 6.26 -13.67
CA THR A 122 -8.32 6.07 -13.43
C THR A 122 -8.02 5.63 -12.02
N THR A 123 -8.74 6.13 -11.02
CA THR A 123 -8.65 5.69 -9.63
C THR A 123 -9.09 4.24 -9.47
N THR A 124 -10.15 3.81 -10.16
CA THR A 124 -10.59 2.41 -10.16
C THR A 124 -9.52 1.48 -10.73
N GLY A 125 -8.85 1.89 -11.81
CA GLY A 125 -7.71 1.14 -12.34
C GLY A 125 -6.56 0.98 -11.35
N ILE A 126 -6.23 2.03 -10.59
CA ILE A 126 -5.28 1.97 -9.47
C ILE A 126 -5.80 1.03 -8.38
N ALA A 127 -7.06 1.15 -8.00
CA ALA A 127 -7.71 0.40 -6.93
C ALA A 127 -7.62 -1.12 -7.11
N VAL A 128 -7.83 -1.61 -8.33
CA VAL A 128 -7.75 -3.04 -8.66
C VAL A 128 -6.37 -3.61 -8.38
N THR A 129 -5.30 -2.82 -8.46
CA THR A 129 -3.93 -3.30 -8.25
C THR A 129 -3.57 -3.49 -6.77
N GLN A 130 -4.29 -2.85 -5.85
CA GLN A 130 -3.95 -2.81 -4.43
C GLN A 130 -3.80 -4.19 -3.78
N PRO A 131 -4.76 -5.12 -3.87
CA PRO A 131 -4.64 -6.43 -3.22
C PRO A 131 -3.52 -7.30 -3.81
N PHE A 132 -3.16 -7.09 -5.08
CA PHE A 132 -2.04 -7.77 -5.75
C PHE A 132 -0.66 -7.22 -5.34
N ILE A 133 -0.61 -6.09 -4.69
CA ILE A 133 0.64 -5.50 -4.18
C ILE A 133 0.72 -5.74 -2.67
N ILE A 134 -0.28 -5.27 -1.90
CA ILE A 134 -0.20 -5.25 -0.44
C ILE A 134 -0.09 -6.64 0.19
N ASN A 135 -0.73 -7.65 -0.42
CA ASN A 135 -0.68 -9.02 0.10
C ASN A 135 0.66 -9.74 -0.13
N ALA A 136 1.58 -9.16 -0.93
CA ALA A 136 2.85 -9.80 -1.27
C ALA A 136 3.92 -9.72 -0.17
N PHE A 137 3.86 -8.73 0.74
CA PHE A 137 4.98 -8.48 1.68
C PHE A 137 5.19 -9.64 2.66
N GLY A 138 4.14 -10.33 3.09
CA GLY A 138 4.25 -11.53 3.91
C GLY A 138 4.99 -12.66 3.20
N MET A 139 4.77 -12.82 1.89
CA MET A 139 5.47 -13.81 1.07
C MET A 139 6.95 -13.42 0.88
N ILE A 140 7.24 -12.13 0.68
CA ILE A 140 8.63 -11.64 0.56
C ILE A 140 9.40 -11.92 1.84
N SER A 141 8.82 -11.61 3.00
CA SER A 141 9.46 -11.87 4.29
C SER A 141 9.70 -13.37 4.52
N ALA A 142 8.72 -14.22 4.17
CA ALA A 142 8.84 -15.66 4.33
C ALA A 142 9.90 -16.29 3.42
N LEU A 143 10.04 -15.82 2.17
CA LEU A 143 10.93 -16.41 1.17
C LEU A 143 12.37 -15.86 1.23
N TRP A 144 12.55 -14.60 1.62
CA TRP A 144 13.86 -13.95 1.58
C TRP A 144 14.53 -13.80 2.94
N PHE A 145 13.78 -13.90 4.05
CA PHE A 145 14.29 -13.63 5.40
C PHE A 145 14.19 -14.87 6.29
N PRO A 146 15.22 -15.14 7.12
CA PRO A 146 15.15 -16.19 8.12
C PRO A 146 14.07 -15.86 9.17
N PRO A 147 13.51 -16.85 9.87
CA PRO A 147 12.44 -16.65 10.86
C PRO A 147 12.71 -15.52 11.86
N ALA A 148 13.95 -15.40 12.33
CA ALA A 148 14.36 -14.36 13.30
C ALA A 148 14.27 -12.91 12.75
N GLU A 149 14.35 -12.72 11.42
CA GLU A 149 14.34 -11.39 10.78
C GLU A 149 13.00 -11.06 10.09
N ARG A 150 12.04 -12.01 10.02
CA ARG A 150 10.75 -11.81 9.35
C ARG A 150 9.93 -10.68 9.98
N GLY A 151 10.02 -10.51 11.31
CA GLY A 151 9.39 -9.38 11.99
C GLY A 151 9.88 -8.03 11.50
N ILE A 152 11.19 -7.88 11.32
CA ILE A 152 11.80 -6.66 10.79
C ILE A 152 11.38 -6.43 9.33
N ALA A 153 11.40 -7.48 8.49
CA ALA A 153 10.99 -7.38 7.09
C ALA A 153 9.51 -6.97 6.96
N ASN A 154 8.62 -7.54 7.78
CA ASN A 154 7.22 -7.15 7.84
C ASN A 154 7.04 -5.71 8.34
N GLY A 155 7.84 -5.28 9.31
CA GLY A 155 7.86 -3.89 9.76
C GLY A 155 8.18 -2.91 8.63
N TRP A 156 9.16 -3.19 7.79
CA TRP A 156 9.44 -2.39 6.58
C TRP A 156 8.29 -2.38 5.58
N GLY A 157 7.57 -3.51 5.44
CA GLY A 157 6.34 -3.56 4.64
C GLY A 157 5.27 -2.60 5.17
N MET A 158 5.08 -2.54 6.48
CA MET A 158 4.17 -1.59 7.13
C MET A 158 4.63 -0.13 6.97
N ILE A 159 5.92 0.14 7.20
CA ILE A 159 6.51 1.47 7.01
C ILE A 159 6.28 1.98 5.58
N SER A 160 6.34 1.11 4.58
CA SER A 160 6.10 1.51 3.18
C SER A 160 4.69 2.05 2.94
N THR A 161 3.69 1.54 3.67
CA THR A 161 2.32 2.03 3.63
C THR A 161 2.26 3.46 4.14
N TYR A 162 2.81 3.71 5.31
CA TYR A 162 2.82 5.05 5.91
C TYR A 162 3.69 6.03 5.13
N LEU A 163 4.80 5.57 4.53
CA LEU A 163 5.64 6.41 3.67
C LEU A 163 4.84 6.96 2.48
N GLY A 164 4.07 6.12 1.80
CA GLY A 164 3.21 6.57 0.71
C GLY A 164 2.13 7.56 1.15
N VAL A 165 1.53 7.34 2.33
CA VAL A 165 0.55 8.26 2.92
C VAL A 165 1.19 9.63 3.23
N VAL A 166 2.35 9.65 3.86
CA VAL A 166 3.10 10.90 4.15
C VAL A 166 3.48 11.63 2.86
N MET A 167 3.93 10.90 1.83
CA MET A 167 4.23 11.49 0.52
C MET A 167 3.00 12.16 -0.10
N ALA A 168 1.81 11.64 0.12
CA ALA A 168 0.57 12.26 -0.36
C ALA A 168 0.15 13.44 0.53
N GLN A 169 0.01 13.21 1.83
CA GLN A 169 -0.51 14.21 2.77
C GLN A 169 0.32 15.49 2.83
N PHE A 170 1.64 15.35 2.87
CA PHE A 170 2.55 16.50 2.84
C PHE A 170 2.94 16.90 1.43
N GLY A 171 3.32 15.94 0.59
CA GLY A 171 3.91 16.20 -0.72
C GLY A 171 2.94 16.87 -1.69
N VAL A 172 1.65 16.53 -1.69
CA VAL A 172 0.66 17.14 -2.61
C VAL A 172 0.48 18.62 -2.29
N PRO A 173 0.08 19.05 -1.08
CA PRO A 173 -0.10 20.47 -0.81
C PRO A 173 1.24 21.24 -0.84
N TRP A 174 2.36 20.60 -0.51
CA TRP A 174 3.68 21.23 -0.65
C TRP A 174 4.03 21.53 -2.11
N LEU A 175 3.75 20.62 -3.04
CA LEU A 175 3.94 20.86 -4.47
C LEU A 175 3.04 21.98 -4.97
N MET A 176 1.77 22.00 -4.53
CA MET A 176 0.81 23.03 -4.92
C MET A 176 1.23 24.41 -4.39
N SER A 177 1.60 24.52 -3.12
CA SER A 177 1.95 25.80 -2.50
C SER A 177 3.32 26.33 -2.95
N THR A 178 4.34 25.46 -3.08
CA THR A 178 5.73 25.87 -3.36
C THR A 178 5.95 26.12 -4.85
N PHE A 179 5.39 25.30 -5.72
CA PHE A 179 5.59 25.39 -7.18
C PHE A 179 4.39 25.96 -7.92
N GLY A 180 3.32 26.36 -7.21
CA GLY A 180 2.10 26.87 -7.81
C GLY A 180 1.40 25.86 -8.72
N LEU A 181 1.56 24.56 -8.45
CA LEU A 181 0.93 23.52 -9.26
C LEU A 181 -0.55 23.42 -8.94
N ASP A 182 -1.35 23.25 -9.96
CA ASP A 182 -2.75 22.83 -9.83
C ASP A 182 -2.86 21.31 -9.56
N ILE A 183 -4.07 20.83 -9.32
CA ILE A 183 -4.34 19.41 -9.08
C ILE A 183 -3.84 18.52 -10.24
N PRO A 184 -4.12 18.81 -11.53
CA PRO A 184 -3.52 18.09 -12.65
C PRO A 184 -2.00 18.09 -12.66
N GLY A 185 -1.36 19.19 -12.30
CA GLY A 185 0.08 19.31 -12.18
C GLY A 185 0.65 18.37 -11.10
N ALA A 186 0.07 18.38 -9.92
CA ALA A 186 0.45 17.47 -8.83
C ALA A 186 0.22 16.00 -9.21
N LEU A 187 -0.90 15.66 -9.83
CA LEU A 187 -1.18 14.31 -10.33
C LEU A 187 -0.12 13.83 -11.35
N LYS A 188 0.34 14.72 -12.26
CA LYS A 188 1.41 14.40 -13.21
C LYS A 188 2.75 14.13 -12.51
N VAL A 189 3.13 14.97 -11.54
CA VAL A 189 4.39 14.78 -10.78
C VAL A 189 4.39 13.39 -10.13
N PHE A 190 3.32 13.01 -9.43
CA PHE A 190 3.20 11.68 -8.82
C PHE A 190 3.12 10.56 -9.86
N GLY A 191 2.49 10.82 -11.02
CA GLY A 191 2.49 9.91 -12.16
C GLY A 191 3.91 9.61 -12.63
N PHE A 192 4.72 10.62 -12.88
CA PHE A 192 6.11 10.45 -13.31
C PHE A 192 6.99 9.83 -12.22
N LEU A 193 6.77 10.15 -10.94
CA LEU A 193 7.49 9.56 -9.81
C LEU A 193 7.25 8.04 -9.72
N SER A 194 6.08 7.54 -10.14
CA SER A 194 5.79 6.10 -10.16
C SER A 194 6.72 5.31 -11.07
N ILE A 195 7.19 5.90 -12.17
CA ILE A 195 8.00 5.22 -13.19
C ILE A 195 9.31 4.65 -12.59
N PRO A 196 10.23 5.47 -12.03
CA PRO A 196 11.48 4.94 -11.50
C PRO A 196 11.26 3.98 -10.33
N MET A 197 10.25 4.19 -9.49
CA MET A 197 9.96 3.35 -8.35
C MET A 197 9.51 1.94 -8.77
N ILE A 198 8.62 1.84 -9.75
CA ILE A 198 8.12 0.56 -10.26
C ILE A 198 9.16 -0.14 -11.13
N LEU A 199 9.89 0.61 -11.97
CA LEU A 199 10.97 0.04 -12.76
C LEU A 199 12.08 -0.52 -11.87
N TRP A 200 12.43 0.14 -10.76
CA TRP A 200 13.36 -0.41 -9.79
C TRP A 200 12.92 -1.78 -9.30
N PHE A 201 11.65 -1.92 -8.91
CA PHE A 201 11.14 -3.22 -8.49
C PHE A 201 11.30 -4.28 -9.59
N ILE A 202 10.84 -3.99 -10.80
CA ILE A 202 10.88 -4.94 -11.93
C ILE A 202 12.32 -5.38 -12.23
N LEU A 203 13.28 -4.47 -12.17
CA LEU A 203 14.68 -4.75 -12.51
C LEU A 203 15.42 -5.51 -11.39
N PHE A 204 15.17 -5.19 -10.14
CA PHE A 204 15.99 -5.67 -9.01
C PHE A 204 15.32 -6.75 -8.17
N ALA A 205 13.98 -6.84 -8.08
CA ALA A 205 13.31 -7.90 -7.37
C ALA A 205 13.47 -9.26 -8.08
N ARG A 206 13.36 -10.33 -7.32
CA ARG A 206 13.39 -11.72 -7.82
C ARG A 206 12.48 -12.57 -6.95
N GLU A 207 11.90 -13.63 -7.52
CA GLU A 207 10.91 -14.48 -6.86
C GLU A 207 11.45 -15.09 -5.56
N LYS A 208 12.66 -15.67 -5.60
CA LYS A 208 13.29 -16.35 -4.47
C LYS A 208 14.81 -16.24 -4.53
N PRO A 209 15.51 -16.36 -3.40
CA PRO A 209 16.96 -16.48 -3.39
C PRO A 209 17.43 -17.81 -4.01
N PRO A 210 18.68 -17.91 -4.45
CA PRO A 210 19.25 -19.16 -4.98
C PRO A 210 19.23 -20.33 -3.99
N THR A 211 19.43 -20.05 -2.69
CA THR A 211 19.29 -21.01 -1.60
C THR A 211 18.30 -20.46 -0.57
N PRO A 212 17.41 -21.33 0.00
CA PRO A 212 16.45 -20.87 1.01
C PRO A 212 17.16 -20.27 2.23
N PRO A 213 16.55 -19.28 2.94
CA PRO A 213 17.12 -18.68 4.13
C PRO A 213 16.93 -19.52 5.41
N ALA A 214 16.16 -20.60 5.35
CA ALA A 214 15.88 -21.54 6.44
C ALA A 214 15.35 -22.86 5.87
N ASP A 215 15.20 -23.90 6.71
CA ASP A 215 14.59 -25.17 6.31
C ASP A 215 13.21 -24.96 5.71
N GLU A 216 12.98 -25.61 4.57
CA GLU A 216 11.67 -25.56 3.88
C GLU A 216 10.57 -26.19 4.74
N ASP A 217 10.90 -27.13 5.62
CA ASP A 217 9.98 -27.76 6.57
C ASP A 217 9.40 -26.77 7.61
N LEU A 218 10.05 -25.62 7.81
CA LEU A 218 9.53 -24.52 8.66
C LEU A 218 8.52 -23.63 7.92
N ILE A 219 8.31 -23.84 6.63
CA ILE A 219 7.32 -23.15 5.82
C ILE A 219 6.18 -24.15 5.54
N GLU A 220 5.37 -24.39 6.54
CA GLU A 220 4.16 -25.20 6.39
C GLU A 220 3.26 -24.52 5.34
N ARG A 221 3.17 -25.11 4.16
CA ARG A 221 2.28 -24.65 3.09
C ARG A 221 0.87 -25.19 3.36
N VAL A 222 0.15 -24.50 4.21
CA VAL A 222 -1.28 -24.76 4.41
C VAL A 222 -2.05 -24.17 3.23
N SER A 223 -3.00 -24.93 2.68
CA SER A 223 -3.86 -24.38 1.64
C SER A 223 -4.64 -23.18 2.18
N PHE A 224 -4.96 -22.19 1.33
CA PHE A 224 -5.71 -21.00 1.75
C PHE A 224 -7.01 -21.37 2.50
N ALA A 225 -7.77 -22.36 2.00
CA ALA A 225 -9.01 -22.80 2.62
C ALA A 225 -8.82 -23.40 4.03
N ASP A 226 -7.77 -24.23 4.20
CA ASP A 226 -7.50 -24.86 5.49
C ASP A 226 -6.91 -23.86 6.49
N GLY A 227 -6.06 -22.95 6.02
CA GLY A 227 -5.55 -21.82 6.81
C GLY A 227 -6.70 -20.95 7.34
N MET A 228 -7.64 -20.57 6.48
CA MET A 228 -8.82 -19.79 6.90
C MET A 228 -9.68 -20.53 7.93
N LYS A 229 -9.89 -21.85 7.76
CA LYS A 229 -10.62 -22.64 8.76
C LYS A 229 -9.92 -22.71 10.12
N GLN A 230 -8.59 -22.84 10.12
CA GLN A 230 -7.80 -22.84 11.36
C GLN A 230 -7.85 -21.50 12.06
N LEU A 231 -7.68 -20.39 11.32
CA LEU A 231 -7.76 -19.03 11.86
C LEU A 231 -9.15 -18.70 12.41
N ALA A 232 -10.21 -19.08 11.70
CA ALA A 232 -11.59 -18.86 12.14
C ALA A 232 -11.94 -19.60 13.44
N LYS A 233 -11.27 -20.72 13.75
CA LYS A 233 -11.44 -21.46 15.01
C LYS A 233 -10.62 -20.90 16.17
N ASN A 234 -9.62 -20.06 15.88
CA ASN A 234 -8.72 -19.51 16.91
C ASN A 234 -9.31 -18.22 17.50
N LYS A 235 -9.94 -18.33 18.67
CA LYS A 235 -10.56 -17.19 19.36
C LYS A 235 -9.57 -16.05 19.63
N LYS A 236 -8.31 -16.35 20.02
CA LYS A 236 -7.29 -15.32 20.27
C LYS A 236 -6.97 -14.54 19.00
N PHE A 237 -6.89 -15.24 17.86
CA PHE A 237 -6.72 -14.59 16.56
C PHE A 237 -7.89 -13.69 16.20
N ILE A 238 -9.14 -14.15 16.41
CA ILE A 238 -10.34 -13.35 16.14
C ILE A 238 -10.37 -12.08 16.99
N TYR A 239 -10.05 -12.17 18.29
CA TYR A 239 -9.96 -10.98 19.15
C TYR A 239 -8.87 -10.01 18.67
N ALA A 240 -7.68 -10.51 18.36
CA ALA A 240 -6.60 -9.68 17.83
C ALA A 240 -7.01 -9.01 16.50
N LEU A 241 -7.68 -9.76 15.61
CA LEU A 241 -8.20 -9.25 14.34
C LEU A 241 -9.24 -8.13 14.53
N LEU A 242 -10.18 -8.29 15.49
CA LEU A 242 -11.19 -7.28 15.80
C LEU A 242 -10.55 -6.00 16.34
N VAL A 243 -9.61 -6.12 17.27
CA VAL A 243 -8.88 -4.95 17.80
C VAL A 243 -8.11 -4.24 16.69
N PHE A 244 -7.38 -5.00 15.86
CA PHE A 244 -6.64 -4.46 14.72
C PHE A 244 -7.59 -3.75 13.74
N TRP A 245 -8.73 -4.37 13.42
CA TRP A 245 -9.71 -3.79 12.49
C TRP A 245 -10.30 -2.48 13.00
N LEU A 246 -10.64 -2.40 14.30
CA LEU A 246 -11.13 -1.16 14.91
C LEU A 246 -10.08 -0.05 14.87
N LEU A 247 -8.83 -0.35 15.26
CA LEU A 247 -7.73 0.63 15.24
C LEU A 247 -7.44 1.12 13.82
N GLN A 248 -7.37 0.21 12.85
CA GLN A 248 -7.14 0.56 11.44
C GLN A 248 -8.34 1.35 10.87
N GLY A 249 -9.57 1.01 11.25
CA GLY A 249 -10.77 1.75 10.85
C GLY A 249 -10.72 3.19 11.30
N VAL A 250 -10.34 3.45 12.56
CA VAL A 250 -10.15 4.81 13.08
C VAL A 250 -9.05 5.55 12.31
N TYR A 251 -7.89 4.91 12.11
CA TYR A 251 -6.80 5.52 11.36
C TYR A 251 -7.20 5.89 9.93
N PHE A 252 -7.85 4.98 9.20
CA PHE A 252 -8.28 5.24 7.83
C PHE A 252 -9.36 6.33 7.76
N THR A 253 -10.29 6.37 8.73
CA THR A 253 -11.29 7.43 8.81
C THR A 253 -10.63 8.79 9.03
N LEU A 254 -9.73 8.88 9.99
CA LEU A 254 -8.99 10.12 10.27
C LEU A 254 -8.16 10.56 9.06
N THR A 255 -7.49 9.63 8.38
CA THR A 255 -6.69 9.95 7.18
C THR A 255 -7.57 10.44 6.03
N THR A 256 -8.72 9.82 5.80
CA THR A 256 -9.61 10.15 4.67
C THR A 256 -10.39 11.45 4.89
N LEU A 257 -10.85 11.68 6.12
CA LEU A 257 -11.71 12.81 6.49
C LEU A 257 -10.97 13.89 7.28
N MET A 258 -9.64 13.88 7.27
CA MET A 258 -8.85 14.82 8.09
C MET A 258 -9.19 16.26 7.79
N GLU A 259 -9.21 16.65 6.53
CA GLU A 259 -9.50 18.03 6.12
C GLU A 259 -10.93 18.44 6.49
N PRO A 260 -12.00 17.70 6.11
CA PRO A 260 -13.37 18.02 6.54
C PRO A 260 -13.52 18.13 8.07
N ILE A 261 -12.90 17.23 8.83
CA ILE A 261 -12.95 17.25 10.29
C ILE A 261 -12.30 18.52 10.84
N LEU A 262 -11.10 18.85 10.39
CA LEU A 262 -10.37 20.04 10.87
C LEU A 262 -11.10 21.33 10.50
N GLN A 263 -11.64 21.43 9.29
CA GLN A 263 -12.41 22.60 8.85
C GLN A 263 -13.70 22.76 9.65
N PHE A 264 -14.40 21.66 9.97
CA PHE A 264 -15.58 21.70 10.82
C PHE A 264 -15.28 22.28 12.20
N PHE A 265 -14.20 21.83 12.85
CA PHE A 265 -13.81 22.35 14.17
C PHE A 265 -13.24 23.77 14.13
N ASN A 266 -12.60 24.18 13.05
CA ASN A 266 -12.07 25.54 12.88
C ASN A 266 -13.16 26.55 12.49
N GLY A 267 -14.34 26.12 12.09
CA GLY A 267 -15.43 26.99 11.63
C GLY A 267 -15.18 27.62 10.26
N GLY A 268 -14.32 27.05 9.42
CA GLY A 268 -14.01 27.54 8.08
C GLY A 268 -12.82 26.86 7.43
N SER A 269 -12.44 27.38 6.26
CA SER A 269 -11.33 26.85 5.47
C SER A 269 -9.99 26.95 6.21
N MET A 270 -9.16 25.93 6.07
CA MET A 270 -7.79 25.88 6.58
C MET A 270 -6.81 25.66 5.42
N ASP A 271 -5.58 26.13 5.61
CA ASP A 271 -4.52 25.91 4.62
C ASP A 271 -4.20 24.42 4.44
N SER A 272 -4.24 23.96 3.19
CA SER A 272 -4.04 22.54 2.84
C SER A 272 -2.65 22.03 3.23
N LEU A 273 -1.61 22.89 3.20
CA LEU A 273 -0.27 22.52 3.65
C LEU A 273 -0.22 22.31 5.17
N PHE A 274 -0.93 23.12 5.94
CA PHE A 274 -1.04 22.95 7.39
C PHE A 274 -1.77 21.65 7.72
N ILE A 275 -2.88 21.36 7.05
CA ILE A 275 -3.64 20.09 7.19
C ILE A 275 -2.73 18.88 6.84
N GLY A 276 -2.03 18.95 5.72
CA GLY A 276 -1.09 17.91 5.30
C GLY A 276 0.06 17.67 6.27
N THR A 277 0.55 18.76 6.90
CA THR A 277 1.59 18.69 7.94
C THR A 277 1.05 17.98 9.19
N LEU A 278 -0.15 18.33 9.65
CA LEU A 278 -0.79 17.65 10.80
C LEU A 278 -1.02 16.17 10.52
N GLY A 279 -1.49 15.82 9.31
CA GLY A 279 -1.67 14.43 8.89
C GLY A 279 -0.36 13.64 8.87
N THR A 280 0.70 14.28 8.42
CA THR A 280 2.05 13.70 8.44
C THR A 280 2.53 13.45 9.87
N ILE A 281 2.35 14.41 10.78
CA ILE A 281 2.70 14.27 12.20
C ILE A 281 1.92 13.11 12.82
N LEU A 282 0.60 13.03 12.58
CA LEU A 282 -0.25 11.94 13.05
C LEU A 282 0.27 10.58 12.55
N THR A 283 0.56 10.48 11.26
CA THR A 283 1.02 9.24 10.63
C THR A 283 2.40 8.83 11.17
N VAL A 284 3.36 9.76 11.25
CA VAL A 284 4.72 9.48 11.73
C VAL A 284 4.71 9.10 13.22
N THR A 285 3.94 9.81 14.04
CA THR A 285 3.81 9.50 15.46
C THR A 285 3.21 8.10 15.66
N GLY A 286 2.18 7.74 14.89
CA GLY A 286 1.57 6.41 14.95
C GLY A 286 2.50 5.26 14.48
N VAL A 287 3.58 5.56 13.74
CA VAL A 287 4.59 4.56 13.34
C VAL A 287 5.65 4.36 14.44
N ILE A 288 5.92 5.39 15.24
CA ILE A 288 6.99 5.37 16.26
C ILE A 288 6.49 4.75 17.57
N THR A 289 5.20 4.86 17.87
CA THR A 289 4.56 4.31 19.09
C THR A 289 4.08 2.88 18.88
#